data_0c581e518006a923fbdce3846794a46c
#
_entry.id   0c581e518006a923fbdce3846794a46c
#
_cell.length_a   1.000
_cell.length_b   1.000
_cell.length_c   1.000
_cell.angle_alpha   90.00
_cell.angle_beta   90.00
_cell.angle_gamma   90.00
#
_symmetry.space_group_name_H-M   'P 1'
#
loop_
_entity.id
_entity.type
_entity.pdbx_description
1 polymer ?
#
loop_
_entity_poly.entity_id
_entity_poly.type
_entity_poly.pdbx_seq_one_letter_code
_entity_poly.pdbx_strand_id
1 'polypeptide(L)'
;VLFVSLIALCIAVTCLGVGSFRGVIDTAPDVDDIDIMPLGYATFLYDDAGNQIRKLAAPDSNRLPVTLDQIPVDLQHAVVAIEDERFYEHNGIDVKGILRAGMKALTTGDFSEGASTITQQLLKNNVFTNWTSESTQLERFTRKIQEQYLAVQVEKKTDKDTILENYLNTINLGAGSYGVQAAARQYFDKDIWDLNLSECATLAGITQNPTQFNPIENPEENAKRRKEVLD
;
A
#
# COMPACT_ATOMS: atom_id res chain seq x y z
N VAL A 1 -1.47 16.71 48.44
CA VAL A 1 -0.95 15.34 48.23
C VAL A 1 -1.60 14.72 46.96
N LEU A 2 -2.92 14.66 46.86
CA LEU A 2 -3.64 13.98 45.75
C LEU A 2 -3.34 14.58 44.37
N PHE A 3 -3.23 15.91 44.28
CA PHE A 3 -2.87 16.63 43.03
C PHE A 3 -1.42 16.32 42.60
N VAL A 4 -0.49 16.29 43.55
CA VAL A 4 0.92 15.95 43.27
C VAL A 4 1.04 14.49 42.84
N SER A 5 0.30 13.56 43.45
CA SER A 5 0.28 12.16 43.06
C SER A 5 -0.31 11.96 41.67
N LEU A 6 -1.34 12.73 41.28
CA LEU A 6 -1.93 12.68 39.93
C LEU A 6 -0.94 13.16 38.87
N ILE A 7 -0.24 14.28 39.16
CA ILE A 7 0.79 14.80 38.25
C ILE A 7 1.93 13.77 38.09
N ALA A 8 2.41 13.19 39.19
CA ALA A 8 3.46 12.19 39.15
C ALA A 8 3.03 10.94 38.34
N LEU A 9 1.78 10.50 38.49
CA LEU A 9 1.22 9.40 37.70
C LEU A 9 1.14 9.77 36.21
N CYS A 10 0.68 10.96 35.86
CA CYS A 10 0.64 11.44 34.46
C CYS A 10 2.04 11.48 33.86
N ILE A 11 3.03 11.99 34.59
CA ILE A 11 4.43 12.01 34.14
C ILE A 11 4.96 10.58 33.92
N ALA A 12 4.73 9.68 34.88
CA ALA A 12 5.18 8.30 34.78
C ALA A 12 4.54 7.58 33.56
N VAL A 13 3.22 7.74 33.35
CA VAL A 13 2.52 7.16 32.20
C VAL A 13 3.06 7.74 30.87
N THR A 14 3.31 9.06 30.83
CA THR A 14 3.87 9.70 29.64
C THR A 14 5.29 9.21 29.37
N CYS A 15 6.13 9.12 30.39
CA CYS A 15 7.52 8.62 30.24
C CYS A 15 7.54 7.15 29.77
N LEU A 16 6.66 6.30 30.32
CA LEU A 16 6.51 4.91 29.88
C LEU A 16 6.03 4.83 28.42
N GLY A 17 5.05 5.63 28.06
CA GLY A 17 4.54 5.69 26.69
C GLY A 17 5.62 6.14 25.68
N VAL A 18 6.33 7.22 25.97
CA VAL A 18 7.43 7.72 25.13
C VAL A 18 8.58 6.72 25.05
N GLY A 19 8.95 6.10 26.19
CA GLY A 19 10.00 5.09 26.23
C GLY A 19 9.66 3.85 25.41
N SER A 20 8.42 3.35 25.52
CA SER A 20 7.96 2.20 24.73
C SER A 20 7.91 2.53 23.24
N PHE A 21 7.41 3.71 22.87
CA PHE A 21 7.35 4.17 21.48
C PHE A 21 8.75 4.29 20.87
N ARG A 22 9.70 4.88 21.62
CA ARG A 22 11.09 4.98 21.18
C ARG A 22 11.73 3.60 21.02
N GLY A 23 11.50 2.69 21.97
CA GLY A 23 11.99 1.31 21.86
C GLY A 23 11.49 0.58 20.60
N VAL A 24 10.25 0.83 20.18
CA VAL A 24 9.72 0.29 18.92
C VAL A 24 10.41 0.90 17.70
N ILE A 25 10.65 2.21 17.72
CA ILE A 25 11.36 2.89 16.62
C ILE A 25 12.82 2.42 16.53
N ASP A 26 13.51 2.24 17.65
CA ASP A 26 14.91 1.82 17.70
C ASP A 26 15.11 0.38 17.15
N THR A 27 14.04 -0.41 17.02
CA THR A 27 14.03 -1.72 16.37
C THR A 27 13.58 -1.70 14.91
N ALA A 28 13.24 -0.53 14.37
CA ALA A 28 12.89 -0.40 12.96
C ALA A 28 14.14 -0.61 12.07
N PRO A 29 13.95 -1.10 10.83
CA PRO A 29 15.03 -1.11 9.84
C PRO A 29 15.67 0.27 9.66
N ASP A 30 16.97 0.30 9.37
CA ASP A 30 17.63 1.57 9.06
C ASP A 30 17.09 2.12 7.73
N VAL A 31 16.76 3.40 7.72
CA VAL A 31 16.21 4.08 6.53
C VAL A 31 17.20 4.06 5.37
N ASP A 32 18.50 4.05 5.64
CA ASP A 32 19.54 4.04 4.60
C ASP A 32 19.69 2.66 3.93
N ASP A 33 19.22 1.60 4.59
CA ASP A 33 19.22 0.23 4.07
C ASP A 33 17.86 -0.17 3.42
N ILE A 34 16.87 0.73 3.45
CA ILE A 34 15.55 0.44 2.88
C ILE A 34 15.57 0.53 1.36
N ASP A 35 15.24 -0.58 0.71
CA ASP A 35 14.89 -0.64 -0.69
C ASP A 35 13.36 -0.71 -0.83
N ILE A 36 12.78 0.32 -1.45
CA ILE A 36 11.35 0.38 -1.75
C ILE A 36 11.00 -0.18 -3.14
N MET A 37 11.99 -0.61 -3.90
CA MET A 37 11.77 -1.18 -5.23
C MET A 37 11.04 -2.52 -5.14
N PRO A 38 10.16 -2.81 -6.11
CA PRO A 38 9.47 -4.09 -6.17
C PRO A 38 10.45 -5.25 -6.30
N LEU A 39 10.22 -6.32 -5.54
CA LEU A 39 11.00 -7.55 -5.63
C LEU A 39 10.25 -8.61 -6.45
N GLY A 40 11.00 -9.46 -7.16
CA GLY A 40 10.43 -10.62 -7.83
C GLY A 40 9.76 -10.28 -9.17
N TYR A 41 10.55 -10.07 -10.18
CA TYR A 41 10.09 -9.85 -11.56
C TYR A 41 9.89 -11.18 -12.30
N ALA A 42 8.96 -11.18 -13.28
CA ALA A 42 8.83 -12.27 -14.22
C ALA A 42 10.05 -12.32 -15.17
N THR A 43 10.50 -13.52 -15.48
CA THR A 43 11.57 -13.77 -16.47
C THR A 43 10.94 -14.32 -17.74
N PHE A 44 11.34 -13.81 -18.89
CA PHE A 44 10.86 -14.28 -20.19
C PHE A 44 11.98 -15.00 -20.94
N LEU A 45 11.65 -16.13 -21.53
CA LEU A 45 12.51 -16.89 -22.43
C LEU A 45 12.06 -16.64 -23.85
N TYR A 46 13.01 -16.38 -24.73
CA TYR A 46 12.78 -16.15 -26.15
C TYR A 46 13.59 -17.15 -26.98
N ASP A 47 13.10 -17.46 -28.19
CA ASP A 47 13.86 -18.19 -29.19
C ASP A 47 14.86 -17.26 -29.91
N ASP A 48 15.66 -17.84 -30.83
CA ASP A 48 16.64 -17.09 -31.65
C ASP A 48 15.99 -16.12 -32.66
N ALA A 49 14.71 -16.28 -32.93
CA ALA A 49 13.89 -15.40 -33.76
C ALA A 49 13.21 -14.28 -32.96
N GLY A 50 13.38 -14.26 -31.62
CA GLY A 50 12.77 -13.27 -30.73
C GLY A 50 11.32 -13.56 -30.33
N ASN A 51 10.81 -14.77 -30.58
CA ASN A 51 9.49 -15.16 -30.14
C ASN A 51 9.53 -15.59 -28.67
N GLN A 52 8.58 -15.14 -27.86
CA GLN A 52 8.49 -15.56 -26.47
C GLN A 52 8.09 -17.04 -26.37
N ILE A 53 8.98 -17.87 -25.82
CA ILE A 53 8.74 -19.30 -25.60
C ILE A 53 8.01 -19.51 -24.29
N ARG A 54 8.44 -18.83 -23.22
CA ARG A 54 7.93 -19.06 -21.86
C ARG A 54 8.10 -17.83 -20.96
N LYS A 55 7.10 -17.62 -20.08
CA LYS A 55 7.18 -16.74 -18.93
C LYS A 55 7.43 -17.60 -17.68
N LEU A 56 8.44 -17.24 -16.89
CA LEU A 56 8.76 -17.83 -15.61
C LEU A 56 8.50 -16.79 -14.52
N ALA A 57 7.67 -17.13 -13.56
CA ALA A 57 7.42 -16.34 -12.38
C ALA A 57 7.36 -17.28 -11.17
N ALA A 58 8.10 -16.97 -10.13
CA ALA A 58 7.91 -17.63 -8.84
C ALA A 58 6.58 -17.17 -8.20
N PRO A 59 6.06 -17.87 -7.19
CA PRO A 59 4.96 -17.36 -6.39
C PRO A 59 5.29 -15.93 -5.95
N ASP A 60 4.31 -15.03 -6.03
CA ASP A 60 4.43 -13.60 -5.65
C ASP A 60 5.42 -12.75 -6.46
N SER A 61 5.93 -13.26 -7.59
CA SER A 61 6.90 -12.56 -8.45
C SER A 61 6.43 -12.33 -9.89
N ASN A 62 5.13 -12.40 -10.15
CA ASN A 62 4.56 -12.07 -11.46
C ASN A 62 4.41 -10.56 -11.63
N ARG A 63 5.54 -9.85 -11.68
CA ARG A 63 5.61 -8.40 -11.91
C ARG A 63 6.19 -8.08 -13.27
N LEU A 64 5.61 -7.08 -13.90
CA LEU A 64 6.08 -6.48 -15.15
C LEU A 64 6.30 -5.00 -14.86
N PRO A 65 7.56 -4.56 -14.65
CA PRO A 65 7.82 -3.17 -14.28
C PRO A 65 7.47 -2.22 -15.41
N VAL A 66 6.89 -1.09 -15.06
CA VAL A 66 6.61 0.04 -15.95
C VAL A 66 6.98 1.34 -15.24
N THR A 67 7.38 2.34 -16.01
CA THR A 67 7.65 3.67 -15.47
C THR A 67 6.34 4.46 -15.30
N LEU A 68 6.33 5.45 -14.43
CA LEU A 68 5.12 6.22 -14.10
C LEU A 68 4.50 6.89 -15.34
N ASP A 69 5.32 7.36 -16.28
CA ASP A 69 4.89 7.97 -17.54
C ASP A 69 4.21 6.98 -18.50
N GLN A 70 4.44 5.68 -18.35
CA GLN A 70 3.74 4.63 -19.08
C GLN A 70 2.37 4.28 -18.48
N ILE A 71 2.12 4.66 -17.23
CA ILE A 71 0.86 4.38 -16.54
C ILE A 71 -0.14 5.49 -16.85
N PRO A 72 -1.35 5.18 -17.33
CA PRO A 72 -2.37 6.20 -17.60
C PRO A 72 -2.61 7.09 -16.37
N VAL A 73 -2.70 8.40 -16.59
CA VAL A 73 -2.98 9.38 -15.53
C VAL A 73 -4.30 9.07 -14.82
N ASP A 74 -5.29 8.56 -15.54
CA ASP A 74 -6.56 8.11 -14.96
C ASP A 74 -6.37 7.01 -13.91
N LEU A 75 -5.44 6.06 -14.13
CA LEU A 75 -5.16 5.02 -13.15
C LEU A 75 -4.41 5.58 -11.94
N GLN A 76 -3.43 6.47 -12.16
CA GLN A 76 -2.72 7.14 -11.08
C GLN A 76 -3.71 7.90 -10.17
N HIS A 77 -4.60 8.69 -10.76
CA HIS A 77 -5.63 9.43 -10.04
C HIS A 77 -6.63 8.51 -9.34
N ALA A 78 -7.10 7.44 -10.00
CA ALA A 78 -8.04 6.49 -9.42
C ALA A 78 -7.46 5.81 -8.16
N VAL A 79 -6.18 5.39 -8.21
CA VAL A 79 -5.51 4.77 -7.07
C VAL A 79 -5.30 5.77 -5.94
N VAL A 80 -4.83 6.97 -6.25
CA VAL A 80 -4.66 8.02 -5.23
C VAL A 80 -6.00 8.38 -4.59
N ALA A 81 -7.06 8.57 -5.38
CA ALA A 81 -8.38 8.93 -4.86
C ALA A 81 -8.95 7.90 -3.89
N ILE A 82 -8.78 6.59 -4.18
CA ILE A 82 -9.40 5.54 -3.38
C ILE A 82 -8.55 5.06 -2.19
N GLU A 83 -7.21 5.18 -2.29
CA GLU A 83 -6.29 4.69 -1.27
C GLU A 83 -5.76 5.80 -0.36
N ASP A 84 -5.48 6.98 -0.92
CA ASP A 84 -4.79 8.05 -0.20
C ASP A 84 -5.07 9.42 -0.86
N GLU A 85 -6.31 9.90 -0.74
CA GLU A 85 -6.83 11.12 -1.38
C GLU A 85 -5.89 12.35 -1.27
N ARG A 86 -5.16 12.45 -0.16
CA ARG A 86 -4.22 13.55 0.13
C ARG A 86 -2.76 13.15 -0.03
N PHE A 87 -2.47 12.15 -0.84
CA PHE A 87 -1.12 11.62 -1.04
C PHE A 87 -0.09 12.70 -1.30
N TYR A 88 -0.41 13.65 -2.16
CA TYR A 88 0.51 14.76 -2.53
C TYR A 88 0.57 15.89 -1.50
N GLU A 89 -0.28 15.87 -0.45
CA GLU A 89 -0.35 16.94 0.56
C GLU A 89 0.40 16.61 1.85
N HIS A 90 0.48 15.34 2.22
CA HIS A 90 1.13 14.91 3.46
C HIS A 90 2.56 14.39 3.23
N ASN A 91 3.29 14.18 4.32
CA ASN A 91 4.67 13.66 4.32
C ASN A 91 4.73 12.28 4.98
N GLY A 92 4.17 11.26 4.35
CA GLY A 92 4.20 9.86 4.81
C GLY A 92 3.06 9.45 5.75
N ILE A 93 2.45 10.41 6.45
CA ILE A 93 1.31 10.17 7.35
C ILE A 93 0.20 11.17 7.05
N ASP A 94 -0.99 10.67 6.79
CA ASP A 94 -2.20 11.50 6.70
C ASP A 94 -2.89 11.64 8.06
N VAL A 95 -2.49 12.66 8.83
CA VAL A 95 -3.06 12.94 10.14
C VAL A 95 -4.57 13.24 10.07
N LYS A 96 -5.02 13.94 9.01
CA LYS A 96 -6.44 14.26 8.83
C LYS A 96 -7.25 12.99 8.57
N GLY A 97 -6.73 12.07 7.75
CA GLY A 97 -7.33 10.76 7.49
C GLY A 97 -7.42 9.91 8.76
N ILE A 98 -6.35 9.86 9.56
CA ILE A 98 -6.36 9.13 10.84
C ILE A 98 -7.43 9.69 11.78
N LEU A 99 -7.53 11.02 11.91
CA LEU A 99 -8.54 11.65 12.75
C LEU A 99 -9.95 11.37 12.23
N ARG A 100 -10.18 11.45 10.92
CA ARG A 100 -11.48 11.15 10.29
C ARG A 100 -11.88 9.70 10.55
N ALA A 101 -11.00 8.74 10.26
CA ALA A 101 -11.26 7.32 10.50
C ALA A 101 -11.50 7.01 11.99
N GLY A 102 -10.73 7.63 12.88
CA GLY A 102 -10.92 7.51 14.34
C GLY A 102 -12.26 8.07 14.81
N MET A 103 -12.67 9.24 14.33
CA MET A 103 -13.98 9.82 14.65
C MET A 103 -15.13 8.95 14.13
N LYS A 104 -15.03 8.43 12.90
CA LYS A 104 -16.03 7.52 12.34
C LYS A 104 -16.16 6.26 13.17
N ALA A 105 -15.03 5.63 13.52
CA ALA A 105 -15.02 4.43 14.37
C ALA A 105 -15.68 4.68 15.73
N LEU A 106 -15.44 5.84 16.36
CA LEU A 106 -16.04 6.21 17.65
C LEU A 106 -17.54 6.51 17.56
N THR A 107 -17.99 7.11 16.46
CA THR A 107 -19.39 7.54 16.30
C THR A 107 -20.31 6.47 15.75
N THR A 108 -19.81 5.62 14.86
CA THR A 108 -20.62 4.61 14.15
C THR A 108 -20.26 3.17 14.51
N GLY A 109 -19.15 2.95 15.23
CA GLY A 109 -18.60 1.61 15.46
C GLY A 109 -18.02 0.95 14.20
N ASP A 110 -17.92 1.69 13.07
CA ASP A 110 -17.39 1.21 11.81
C ASP A 110 -15.89 1.45 11.70
N PHE A 111 -15.11 0.37 11.70
CA PHE A 111 -13.65 0.36 11.58
C PHE A 111 -13.18 0.03 10.15
N SER A 112 -14.07 0.11 9.16
CA SER A 112 -13.77 -0.27 7.78
C SER A 112 -12.93 0.77 7.02
N GLU A 113 -12.91 2.02 7.50
CA GLU A 113 -12.17 3.11 6.83
C GLU A 113 -10.66 2.97 7.07
N GLY A 114 -9.93 2.78 5.99
CA GLY A 114 -8.46 2.76 6.00
C GLY A 114 -7.88 4.17 6.20
N ALA A 115 -6.83 4.27 7.00
CA ALA A 115 -6.08 5.51 7.19
C ALA A 115 -4.57 5.30 6.88
N SER A 116 -4.23 4.21 6.19
CA SER A 116 -2.86 3.91 5.78
C SER A 116 -2.55 4.61 4.46
N THR A 117 -1.45 5.36 4.42
CA THR A 117 -1.00 6.03 3.21
C THR A 117 -0.41 5.05 2.19
N ILE A 118 -0.32 5.47 0.92
CA ILE A 118 0.37 4.72 -0.15
C ILE A 118 1.80 4.37 0.28
N THR A 119 2.53 5.30 0.88
CA THR A 119 3.89 5.07 1.38
C THR A 119 3.96 4.00 2.47
N GLN A 120 3.02 4.00 3.41
CA GLN A 120 2.94 2.95 4.44
C GLN A 120 2.63 1.58 3.86
N GLN A 121 1.75 1.52 2.86
CA GLN A 121 1.42 0.27 2.16
C GLN A 121 2.61 -0.26 1.35
N LEU A 122 3.36 0.62 0.68
CA LEU A 122 4.58 0.26 -0.04
C LEU A 122 5.62 -0.35 0.90
N LEU A 123 5.88 0.30 2.04
CA LEU A 123 6.80 -0.21 3.08
C LEU A 123 6.34 -1.55 3.64
N LYS A 124 5.05 -1.70 3.93
CA LYS A 124 4.49 -2.97 4.39
C LYS A 124 4.79 -4.11 3.42
N ASN A 125 4.66 -3.86 2.12
CA ASN A 125 4.80 -4.89 1.10
C ASN A 125 6.26 -5.21 0.74
N ASN A 126 7.16 -4.23 0.79
CA ASN A 126 8.56 -4.40 0.32
C ASN A 126 9.57 -4.55 1.46
N VAL A 127 9.30 -3.96 2.63
CA VAL A 127 10.22 -3.96 3.78
C VAL A 127 9.78 -4.96 4.85
N PHE A 128 8.49 -4.97 5.18
CA PHE A 128 7.95 -5.87 6.22
C PHE A 128 7.36 -7.15 5.60
N THR A 129 8.13 -7.87 4.80
CA THR A 129 7.64 -9.02 4.00
C THR A 129 7.00 -10.15 4.82
N ASN A 130 7.31 -10.25 6.12
CA ASN A 130 6.77 -11.26 7.03
C ASN A 130 5.43 -10.86 7.70
N TRP A 131 4.80 -9.75 7.32
CA TRP A 131 3.58 -9.25 7.96
C TRP A 131 2.41 -10.24 7.91
N THR A 132 2.38 -11.14 6.92
CA THR A 132 1.35 -12.18 6.80
C THR A 132 1.46 -13.29 7.84
N SER A 133 2.64 -13.45 8.47
CA SER A 133 2.89 -14.44 9.51
C SER A 133 2.74 -13.90 10.95
N GLU A 134 2.41 -12.62 11.09
CA GLU A 134 2.17 -11.98 12.41
C GLU A 134 0.98 -12.62 13.11
N SER A 135 1.24 -13.19 14.29
CA SER A 135 0.24 -13.91 15.08
C SER A 135 -0.36 -13.09 16.21
N THR A 136 0.35 -12.06 16.69
CA THR A 136 -0.04 -11.26 17.85
C THR A 136 -0.46 -9.84 17.49
N GLN A 137 -1.34 -9.24 18.31
CA GLN A 137 -1.70 -7.84 18.18
C GLN A 137 -0.52 -6.89 18.43
N LEU A 138 0.42 -7.32 19.30
CA LEU A 138 1.62 -6.53 19.61
C LEU A 138 2.54 -6.43 18.39
N GLU A 139 2.76 -7.53 17.65
CA GLU A 139 3.55 -7.53 16.42
C GLU A 139 2.95 -6.58 15.40
N ARG A 140 1.63 -6.66 15.15
CA ARG A 140 0.91 -5.77 14.23
C ARG A 140 0.99 -4.31 14.63
N PHE A 141 0.87 -4.02 15.92
CA PHE A 141 0.97 -2.66 16.44
C PHE A 141 2.41 -2.12 16.31
N THR A 142 3.41 -2.93 16.65
CA THR A 142 4.84 -2.61 16.51
C THR A 142 5.17 -2.27 15.05
N ARG A 143 4.82 -3.15 14.13
CA ARG A 143 5.01 -2.90 12.70
C ARG A 143 4.29 -1.61 12.26
N LYS A 144 3.06 -1.37 12.71
CA LYS A 144 2.31 -0.18 12.30
C LYS A 144 2.96 1.13 12.75
N ILE A 145 3.57 1.15 13.92
CA ILE A 145 4.37 2.30 14.38
C ILE A 145 5.62 2.45 13.51
N GLN A 146 6.31 1.36 13.21
CA GLN A 146 7.50 1.37 12.36
C GLN A 146 7.17 1.81 10.93
N GLU A 147 6.07 1.33 10.31
CA GLU A 147 5.58 1.79 9.02
C GLU A 147 5.38 3.31 8.99
N GLN A 148 4.72 3.87 10.00
CA GLN A 148 4.48 5.31 10.09
C GLN A 148 5.79 6.11 10.22
N TYR A 149 6.68 5.64 11.09
CA TYR A 149 7.99 6.28 11.27
C TYR A 149 8.79 6.26 9.96
N LEU A 150 8.91 5.09 9.33
CA LEU A 150 9.67 4.91 8.10
C LEU A 150 9.04 5.66 6.92
N ALA A 151 7.70 5.72 6.83
CA ALA A 151 7.01 6.49 5.78
C ALA A 151 7.43 7.96 5.80
N VAL A 152 7.51 8.57 6.99
CA VAL A 152 8.00 9.96 7.13
C VAL A 152 9.47 10.09 6.73
N GLN A 153 10.30 9.09 7.02
CA GLN A 153 11.72 9.16 6.68
C GLN A 153 11.96 8.94 5.18
N VAL A 154 11.25 8.00 4.56
CA VAL A 154 11.34 7.71 3.13
C VAL A 154 10.89 8.93 2.31
N GLU A 155 9.79 9.58 2.66
CA GLU A 155 9.31 10.76 1.95
C GLU A 155 10.20 12.02 2.10
N LYS A 156 11.14 12.02 3.01
CA LYS A 156 12.21 13.05 3.05
C LYS A 156 13.30 12.83 2.01
N LYS A 157 13.46 11.60 1.54
CA LYS A 157 14.55 11.18 0.64
C LYS A 157 14.07 10.87 -0.77
N THR A 158 12.79 10.56 -0.93
CA THR A 158 12.19 10.06 -2.18
C THR A 158 10.96 10.91 -2.50
N ASP A 159 10.85 11.34 -3.74
CA ASP A 159 9.70 12.11 -4.22
C ASP A 159 8.43 11.24 -4.36
N LYS A 160 7.29 11.91 -4.43
CA LYS A 160 5.98 11.27 -4.50
C LYS A 160 5.78 10.42 -5.75
N ASP A 161 6.31 10.86 -6.89
CA ASP A 161 6.15 10.16 -8.16
C ASP A 161 6.93 8.85 -8.14
N THR A 162 8.15 8.84 -7.60
CA THR A 162 8.94 7.62 -7.38
C THR A 162 8.24 6.66 -6.42
N ILE A 163 7.62 7.16 -5.33
CA ILE A 163 6.86 6.33 -4.39
C ILE A 163 5.64 5.73 -5.08
N LEU A 164 4.88 6.53 -5.83
CA LEU A 164 3.69 6.05 -6.56
C LEU A 164 4.05 5.01 -7.62
N GLU A 165 5.13 5.23 -8.38
CA GLU A 165 5.64 4.27 -9.37
C GLU A 165 5.93 2.91 -8.71
N ASN A 166 6.71 2.92 -7.63
CA ASN A 166 7.06 1.68 -6.92
C ASN A 166 5.82 1.01 -6.30
N TYR A 167 4.87 1.78 -5.78
CA TYR A 167 3.61 1.26 -5.26
C TYR A 167 2.82 0.55 -6.36
N LEU A 168 2.60 1.21 -7.51
CA LEU A 168 1.85 0.67 -8.64
C LEU A 168 2.50 -0.57 -9.26
N ASN A 169 3.82 -0.70 -9.15
CA ASN A 169 4.57 -1.89 -9.56
C ASN A 169 4.59 -3.01 -8.49
N THR A 170 4.20 -2.71 -7.24
CA THR A 170 4.28 -3.67 -6.12
C THR A 170 2.96 -4.32 -5.77
N ILE A 171 1.84 -3.58 -5.82
CA ILE A 171 0.56 -3.98 -5.24
C ILE A 171 0.05 -5.32 -5.78
N ASN A 172 -0.51 -6.13 -4.87
CA ASN A 172 -1.23 -7.35 -5.23
C ASN A 172 -2.62 -6.97 -5.78
N LEU A 173 -2.89 -7.34 -7.02
CA LEU A 173 -4.15 -7.10 -7.70
C LEU A 173 -4.95 -8.39 -7.97
N GLY A 174 -4.66 -9.45 -7.23
CA GLY A 174 -5.37 -10.72 -7.35
C GLY A 174 -4.95 -11.57 -8.56
N ALA A 175 -5.50 -12.76 -8.69
CA ALA A 175 -5.21 -13.71 -9.76
C ALA A 175 -3.70 -13.95 -10.01
N GLY A 176 -2.88 -13.85 -8.95
CA GLY A 176 -1.43 -13.97 -9.04
C GLY A 176 -0.73 -12.82 -9.77
N SER A 177 -1.38 -11.67 -9.91
CA SER A 177 -0.84 -10.48 -10.57
C SER A 177 -0.35 -9.46 -9.54
N TYR A 178 0.91 -9.07 -9.66
CA TYR A 178 1.55 -8.07 -8.84
C TYR A 178 1.98 -6.89 -9.70
N GLY A 179 1.55 -5.68 -9.32
CA GLY A 179 1.71 -4.47 -10.11
C GLY A 179 0.70 -4.35 -11.27
N VAL A 180 0.50 -3.10 -11.67
CA VAL A 180 -0.59 -2.72 -12.59
C VAL A 180 -0.44 -3.28 -14.01
N GLN A 181 0.79 -3.42 -14.53
CA GLN A 181 1.01 -3.97 -15.86
C GLN A 181 0.67 -5.47 -15.93
N ALA A 182 1.06 -6.25 -14.89
CA ALA A 182 0.72 -7.66 -14.84
C ALA A 182 -0.81 -7.85 -14.72
N ALA A 183 -1.48 -6.98 -13.95
CA ALA A 183 -2.93 -6.99 -13.81
C ALA A 183 -3.65 -6.59 -15.11
N ALA A 184 -3.15 -5.57 -15.84
CA ALA A 184 -3.71 -5.17 -17.12
C ALA A 184 -3.70 -6.32 -18.13
N ARG A 185 -2.59 -7.05 -18.20
CA ARG A 185 -2.46 -8.26 -19.02
C ARG A 185 -3.40 -9.38 -18.56
N GLN A 186 -3.50 -9.59 -17.25
CA GLN A 186 -4.30 -10.66 -16.66
C GLN A 186 -5.82 -10.47 -16.88
N TYR A 187 -6.30 -9.25 -16.70
CA TYR A 187 -7.73 -8.98 -16.69
C TYR A 187 -8.28 -8.49 -18.04
N PHE A 188 -7.44 -7.85 -18.86
CA PHE A 188 -7.88 -7.20 -20.09
C PHE A 188 -7.11 -7.65 -21.34
N ASP A 189 -6.05 -8.45 -21.18
CA ASP A 189 -5.12 -8.82 -22.28
C ASP A 189 -4.56 -7.61 -23.01
N LYS A 190 -4.29 -6.52 -22.25
CA LYS A 190 -3.78 -5.24 -22.75
C LYS A 190 -2.51 -4.82 -22.04
N ASP A 191 -1.75 -3.96 -22.65
CA ASP A 191 -0.73 -3.18 -21.96
C ASP A 191 -1.39 -2.07 -21.13
N ILE A 192 -0.71 -1.65 -20.07
CA ILE A 192 -1.24 -0.66 -19.13
C ILE A 192 -1.61 0.67 -19.80
N TRP A 193 -0.82 1.09 -20.80
CA TRP A 193 -1.07 2.34 -21.55
C TRP A 193 -2.26 2.29 -22.50
N ASP A 194 -2.82 1.10 -22.77
CA ASP A 194 -3.98 0.90 -23.63
C ASP A 194 -5.31 0.83 -22.84
N LEU A 195 -5.24 0.99 -21.50
CA LEU A 195 -6.43 0.94 -20.67
C LEU A 195 -7.28 2.20 -20.80
N ASN A 196 -8.59 2.01 -20.84
CA ASN A 196 -9.56 3.10 -20.73
C ASN A 196 -9.90 3.41 -19.25
N LEU A 197 -10.59 4.52 -19.01
CA LEU A 197 -10.98 4.98 -17.68
C LEU A 197 -11.71 3.90 -16.85
N SER A 198 -12.63 3.14 -17.45
CA SER A 198 -13.38 2.09 -16.75
C SER A 198 -12.48 0.93 -16.32
N GLU A 199 -11.51 0.57 -17.16
CA GLU A 199 -10.51 -0.47 -16.87
C GLU A 199 -9.54 0.02 -15.77
N CYS A 200 -9.11 1.29 -15.82
CA CYS A 200 -8.32 1.92 -14.76
C CYS A 200 -9.04 1.90 -13.41
N ALA A 201 -10.31 2.32 -13.38
CA ALA A 201 -11.12 2.29 -12.17
C ALA A 201 -11.39 0.85 -11.66
N THR A 202 -11.47 -0.13 -12.58
CA THR A 202 -11.57 -1.55 -12.20
C THR A 202 -10.33 -2.01 -11.46
N LEU A 203 -9.13 -1.72 -11.97
CA LEU A 203 -7.86 -2.08 -11.30
C LEU A 203 -7.71 -1.37 -9.96
N ALA A 204 -8.00 -0.07 -9.90
CA ALA A 204 -7.96 0.68 -8.66
C ALA A 204 -8.91 0.10 -7.59
N GLY A 205 -10.08 -0.38 -8.00
CA GLY A 205 -11.05 -1.00 -7.10
C GLY A 205 -10.57 -2.31 -6.45
N ILE A 206 -9.59 -3.00 -7.02
CA ILE A 206 -9.09 -4.28 -6.49
C ILE A 206 -8.18 -4.08 -5.27
N THR A 207 -7.49 -2.93 -5.17
CA THR A 207 -6.39 -2.69 -4.23
C THR A 207 -6.73 -2.99 -2.77
N GLN A 208 -7.93 -2.64 -2.33
CA GLN A 208 -8.37 -2.79 -0.95
C GLN A 208 -8.48 -4.27 -0.52
N ASN A 209 -9.04 -5.12 -1.37
CA ASN A 209 -9.21 -6.55 -1.11
C ASN A 209 -9.18 -7.34 -2.42
N PRO A 210 -8.01 -7.84 -2.86
CA PRO A 210 -7.83 -8.51 -4.14
C PRO A 210 -8.67 -9.78 -4.33
N THR A 211 -9.08 -10.42 -3.25
CA THR A 211 -9.97 -11.59 -3.31
C THR A 211 -11.42 -11.18 -3.48
N GLN A 212 -11.88 -10.22 -2.69
CA GLN A 212 -13.28 -9.76 -2.70
C GLN A 212 -13.62 -9.01 -3.98
N PHE A 213 -12.70 -8.17 -4.46
CA PHE A 213 -12.92 -7.30 -5.61
C PHE A 213 -12.29 -7.83 -6.91
N ASN A 214 -12.00 -9.14 -6.97
CA ASN A 214 -11.54 -9.78 -8.20
C ASN A 214 -12.61 -9.68 -9.29
N PRO A 215 -12.35 -9.02 -10.43
CA PRO A 215 -13.38 -8.80 -11.46
C PRO A 215 -13.80 -10.08 -12.20
N ILE A 216 -13.00 -11.16 -12.15
CA ILE A 216 -13.35 -12.46 -12.75
C ILE A 216 -14.20 -13.29 -11.78
N GLU A 217 -13.80 -13.35 -10.51
CA GLU A 217 -14.46 -14.18 -9.50
C GLU A 217 -15.69 -13.50 -8.91
N ASN A 218 -15.64 -12.18 -8.72
CA ASN A 218 -16.67 -11.37 -8.06
C ASN A 218 -17.00 -10.10 -8.87
N PRO A 219 -17.51 -10.23 -10.12
CA PRO A 219 -17.71 -9.09 -11.02
C PRO A 219 -18.67 -8.04 -10.48
N GLU A 220 -19.71 -8.44 -9.73
CA GLU A 220 -20.68 -7.51 -9.14
C GLU A 220 -20.07 -6.66 -8.03
N GLU A 221 -19.26 -7.25 -7.15
CA GLU A 221 -18.58 -6.51 -6.07
C GLU A 221 -17.51 -5.56 -6.64
N ASN A 222 -16.77 -6.02 -7.65
CA ASN A 222 -15.86 -5.13 -8.36
C ASN A 222 -16.59 -3.99 -9.06
N ALA A 223 -17.75 -4.25 -9.69
CA ALA A 223 -18.54 -3.21 -10.37
C ALA A 223 -19.05 -2.14 -9.37
N LYS A 224 -19.47 -2.53 -8.16
CA LYS A 224 -19.84 -1.59 -7.10
C LYS A 224 -18.63 -0.75 -6.68
N ARG A 225 -17.50 -1.40 -6.43
CA ARG A 225 -16.27 -0.71 -6.01
C ARG A 225 -15.72 0.21 -7.10
N ARG A 226 -15.77 -0.21 -8.37
CA ARG A 226 -15.41 0.64 -9.52
C ARG A 226 -16.25 1.91 -9.57
N LYS A 227 -17.55 1.81 -9.25
CA LYS A 227 -18.43 2.99 -9.19
C LYS A 227 -17.96 3.97 -8.11
N GLU A 228 -17.59 3.48 -6.92
CA GLU A 228 -17.05 4.32 -5.84
C GLU A 228 -15.74 5.03 -6.25
N VAL A 229 -14.93 4.39 -7.10
CA VAL A 229 -13.69 5.00 -7.63
C VAL A 229 -14.00 6.13 -8.62
N LEU A 230 -15.12 6.01 -9.37
CA LEU A 230 -15.52 6.96 -10.43
C LEU A 230 -16.35 8.14 -9.90
N ASP A 231 -17.02 8.00 -8.75
CA ASP A 231 -17.85 9.03 -8.10
C ASP A 231 -16.98 10.02 -7.28
#